data_95803973078be9131c7cd567eba8a998
#
_entry.id   95803973078be9131c7cd567eba8a998
#
_cell.length_a   1.000
_cell.length_b   1.000
_cell.length_c   1.000
_cell.angle_alpha   90.00
_cell.angle_beta   90.00
_cell.angle_gamma   90.00
#
_symmetry.space_group_name_H-M   'P 1'
#
loop_
_entity.id
_entity.type
_entity.pdbx_description
1 polymer ?
#
loop_
_entity_poly.entity_id
_entity_poly.type
_entity_poly.pdbx_seq_one_letter_code
_entity_poly.pdbx_strand_id
1 'polypeptide(L)'
;MIPSLREWYEKYGDKGLVVIGNHFPEFSYERDLDNLKDAIVRLDVPYAVMQDNDGKTWKAFNNRYWPTMYLIDKQGHLRYFHIGEGAYQKTEDAILALLAESYP
;
A
#
# COMPACT_ATOMS: atom_id res chain seq x y z
N MET A 1 -0.92 -9.78 4.07
CA MET A 1 -1.16 -8.54 3.27
C MET A 1 -0.42 -8.54 1.94
N ILE A 2 0.87 -8.79 1.94
CA ILE A 2 1.67 -8.75 0.70
C ILE A 2 1.13 -9.66 -0.40
N PRO A 3 0.73 -10.92 -0.14
CA PRO A 3 0.16 -11.76 -1.19
C PRO A 3 -1.09 -11.16 -1.85
N SER A 4 -1.97 -10.54 -1.08
CA SER A 4 -3.16 -9.88 -1.64
C SER A 4 -2.81 -8.65 -2.46
N LEU A 5 -1.87 -7.84 -1.98
CA LEU A 5 -1.40 -6.65 -2.71
C LEU A 5 -0.74 -7.05 -4.03
N ARG A 6 0.06 -8.11 -4.03
CA ARG A 6 0.70 -8.62 -5.25
C ARG A 6 -0.34 -9.10 -6.24
N GLU A 7 -1.37 -9.83 -5.79
CA GLU A 7 -2.45 -10.32 -6.63
C GLU A 7 -3.21 -9.15 -7.27
N TRP A 8 -3.56 -8.12 -6.48
CA TRP A 8 -4.26 -6.95 -7.01
C TRP A 8 -3.41 -6.15 -7.98
N TYR A 9 -2.11 -6.01 -7.70
CA TYR A 9 -1.17 -5.36 -8.60
C TYR A 9 -1.15 -6.07 -9.96
N GLU A 10 -1.09 -7.40 -9.95
CA GLU A 10 -1.05 -8.20 -11.18
C GLU A 10 -2.37 -8.14 -11.94
N LYS A 11 -3.51 -8.18 -11.22
CA LYS A 11 -4.84 -8.19 -11.85
C LYS A 11 -5.27 -6.82 -12.35
N TYR A 12 -4.95 -5.77 -11.63
CA TYR A 12 -5.53 -4.44 -11.87
C TYR A 12 -4.52 -3.36 -12.23
N GLY A 13 -3.23 -3.67 -12.22
CA GLY A 13 -2.19 -2.69 -12.56
C GLY A 13 -2.36 -2.09 -13.95
N ASP A 14 -2.72 -2.92 -14.94
CA ASP A 14 -2.98 -2.48 -16.31
C ASP A 14 -4.34 -1.81 -16.48
N LYS A 15 -5.17 -1.83 -15.45
CA LYS A 15 -6.50 -1.19 -15.44
C LYS A 15 -6.51 0.15 -14.70
N GLY A 16 -5.35 0.57 -14.19
CA GLY A 16 -5.20 1.86 -13.54
C GLY A 16 -4.87 1.81 -12.05
N LEU A 17 -4.77 0.62 -11.45
CA LEU A 17 -4.37 0.53 -10.04
C LEU A 17 -2.86 0.75 -9.92
N VAL A 18 -2.48 1.68 -9.04
CA VAL A 18 -1.09 1.88 -8.62
C VAL A 18 -0.97 1.43 -7.17
N VAL A 19 0.00 0.57 -6.88
CA VAL A 19 0.26 0.10 -5.53
C VAL A 19 1.62 0.65 -5.08
N ILE A 20 1.64 1.29 -3.92
CA ILE A 20 2.86 1.82 -3.33
C ILE A 20 2.94 1.33 -1.88
N GLY A 21 3.99 0.59 -1.57
CA GLY A 21 4.30 0.23 -0.20
C GLY A 21 5.02 1.38 0.48
N ASN A 22 4.58 1.75 1.68
CA ASN A 22 5.27 2.75 2.49
C ASN A 22 5.92 2.06 3.69
N HIS A 23 7.26 2.05 3.71
CA HIS A 23 8.02 1.38 4.75
C HIS A 23 8.48 2.40 5.81
N PHE A 24 7.69 2.50 6.89
CA PHE A 24 8.08 3.23 8.09
C PHE A 24 8.57 2.20 9.12
N PRO A 25 9.83 2.30 9.56
CA PRO A 25 10.42 1.26 10.40
C PRO A 25 9.81 1.24 11.81
N GLU A 26 9.47 0.04 12.28
CA GLU A 26 9.07 -0.21 13.67
C GLU A 26 10.31 -0.40 14.55
N PHE A 27 11.35 -1.07 14.00
CA PHE A 27 12.60 -1.34 14.70
C PHE A 27 13.78 -0.71 13.97
N SER A 28 14.84 -0.39 14.70
CA SER A 28 15.97 0.36 14.15
C SER A 28 16.67 -0.34 12.96
N TYR A 29 16.76 -1.70 12.96
CA TYR A 29 17.38 -2.43 11.86
C TYR A 29 16.58 -2.30 10.55
N GLU A 30 15.30 -1.97 10.63
CA GLU A 30 14.46 -1.78 9.45
C GLU A 30 14.76 -0.49 8.70
N ARG A 31 15.51 0.43 9.31
CA ARG A 31 15.93 1.68 8.67
C ARG A 31 17.01 1.47 7.62
N ASP A 32 17.66 0.31 7.61
CA ASP A 32 18.74 0.00 6.67
C ASP A 32 18.15 -0.30 5.29
N LEU A 33 18.63 0.44 4.27
CA LEU A 33 18.14 0.29 2.90
C LEU A 33 18.42 -1.10 2.33
N ASP A 34 19.56 -1.67 2.65
CA ASP A 34 19.92 -3.02 2.15
C ASP A 34 19.00 -4.08 2.75
N ASN A 35 18.66 -3.96 4.03
CA ASN A 35 17.68 -4.84 4.66
C ASN A 35 16.30 -4.73 4.01
N LEU A 36 15.89 -3.51 3.63
CA LEU A 36 14.63 -3.30 2.93
C LEU A 36 14.67 -3.92 1.53
N LYS A 37 15.75 -3.73 0.79
CA LYS A 37 15.92 -4.33 -0.55
C LYS A 37 15.88 -5.86 -0.48
N ASP A 38 16.55 -6.44 0.51
CA ASP A 38 16.55 -7.90 0.70
C ASP A 38 15.14 -8.42 1.00
N ALA A 39 14.37 -7.69 1.82
CA ALA A 39 13.01 -8.05 2.15
C ALA A 39 12.09 -7.99 0.92
N ILE A 40 12.25 -6.99 0.07
CA ILE A 40 11.48 -6.85 -1.17
C ILE A 40 11.68 -8.07 -2.07
N VAL A 41 12.91 -8.53 -2.22
CA VAL A 41 13.24 -9.72 -3.02
C VAL A 41 12.68 -10.98 -2.34
N ARG A 42 12.95 -11.16 -1.05
CA ARG A 42 12.55 -12.36 -0.30
C ARG A 42 11.04 -12.53 -0.26
N LEU A 43 10.29 -11.43 -0.12
CA LEU A 43 8.84 -11.44 -0.03
C LEU A 43 8.15 -11.31 -1.39
N ASP A 44 8.92 -11.23 -2.47
CA ASP A 44 8.43 -11.12 -3.85
C ASP A 44 7.45 -9.96 -4.00
N VAL A 45 7.91 -8.75 -3.72
CA VAL A 45 7.12 -7.52 -3.81
C VAL A 45 7.35 -6.87 -5.17
N PRO A 46 6.35 -6.90 -6.09
CA PRO A 46 6.54 -6.39 -7.46
C PRO A 46 6.23 -4.91 -7.61
N TYR A 47 5.57 -4.29 -6.64
CA TYR A 47 5.18 -2.88 -6.72
C TYR A 47 6.24 -1.99 -6.06
N ALA A 48 6.12 -0.68 -6.32
CA ALA A 48 7.04 0.31 -5.76
C ALA A 48 6.94 0.37 -4.23
N VAL A 49 8.09 0.50 -3.58
CA VAL A 49 8.17 0.65 -2.13
C VAL A 49 8.97 1.91 -1.83
N MET A 50 8.42 2.79 -1.01
CA MET A 50 9.11 3.98 -0.55
C MET A 50 9.63 3.78 0.87
N GLN A 51 10.79 4.35 1.16
CA GLN A 51 11.39 4.32 2.49
C GLN A 51 11.00 5.59 3.24
N ASP A 52 10.30 5.43 4.36
CA ASP A 52 9.75 6.54 5.15
C ASP A 52 10.40 6.55 6.55
N ASN A 53 11.73 6.56 6.59
CA ASN A 53 12.49 6.45 7.85
C ASN A 53 12.17 7.54 8.87
N ASP A 54 11.84 8.73 8.40
CA ASP A 54 11.51 9.86 9.28
C ASP A 54 10.02 9.96 9.59
N GLY A 55 9.21 9.08 8.97
CA GLY A 55 7.79 9.02 9.23
C GLY A 55 6.98 10.18 8.67
N LYS A 56 7.48 10.88 7.65
CA LYS A 56 6.77 12.03 7.08
C LYS A 56 5.44 11.63 6.46
N THR A 57 5.43 10.57 5.66
CA THR A 57 4.21 10.04 5.05
C THR A 57 3.31 9.41 6.10
N TRP A 58 3.88 8.65 7.02
CA TRP A 58 3.16 8.04 8.13
C TRP A 58 2.36 9.11 8.90
N LYS A 59 3.01 10.23 9.23
CA LYS A 59 2.38 11.33 9.95
C LYS A 59 1.37 12.08 9.10
N ALA A 60 1.65 12.25 7.80
CA ALA A 60 0.76 12.94 6.88
C ALA A 60 -0.60 12.23 6.77
N PHE A 61 -0.60 10.89 6.81
CA PHE A 61 -1.82 10.10 6.84
C PHE A 61 -2.40 9.94 8.24
N ASN A 62 -1.76 10.52 9.25
CA ASN A 62 -2.15 10.37 10.66
C ASN A 62 -2.25 8.90 11.07
N ASN A 63 -1.37 8.07 10.51
CA ASN A 63 -1.37 6.63 10.74
C ASN A 63 -0.79 6.30 12.11
N ARG A 64 -1.29 5.23 12.74
CA ARG A 64 -0.86 4.81 14.08
C ARG A 64 -0.59 3.32 14.19
N TYR A 65 -0.90 2.55 13.15
CA TYR A 65 -0.86 1.08 13.21
C TYR A 65 -0.21 0.47 11.98
N TRP A 66 0.50 -0.65 12.18
CA TRP A 66 0.97 -1.55 11.14
C TRP A 66 0.11 -2.82 11.16
N PRO A 67 -0.31 -3.37 10.03
CA PRO A 67 -0.36 -2.72 8.73
C PRO A 67 -1.61 -1.86 8.58
N THR A 68 -1.57 -0.90 7.67
CA THR A 68 -2.73 -0.09 7.29
C THR A 68 -2.74 0.10 5.79
N MET A 69 -3.91 0.02 5.16
CA MET A 69 -4.10 0.31 3.75
C MET A 69 -4.96 1.54 3.56
N TYR A 70 -4.60 2.33 2.57
CA TYR A 70 -5.36 3.52 2.16
C TYR A 70 -5.64 3.44 0.67
N LEU A 71 -6.87 3.70 0.26
CA LEU A 71 -7.25 3.83 -1.15
C LEU A 71 -7.52 5.29 -1.48
N ILE A 72 -6.81 5.78 -2.48
CA ILE A 72 -6.90 7.16 -2.95
C ILE A 72 -7.44 7.10 -4.37
N ASP A 73 -8.44 7.93 -4.67
CA ASP A 73 -9.04 7.94 -6.00
C ASP A 73 -8.19 8.70 -7.02
N LYS A 74 -8.64 8.73 -8.26
CA LYS A 74 -7.92 9.38 -9.37
C LYS A 74 -7.81 10.89 -9.23
N GLN A 75 -8.59 11.48 -8.32
CA GLN A 75 -8.55 12.92 -8.02
C GLN A 75 -7.73 13.24 -6.77
N GLY A 76 -7.12 12.23 -6.15
CA GLY A 76 -6.28 12.41 -4.97
C GLY A 76 -7.03 12.43 -3.64
N HIS A 77 -8.29 11.99 -3.63
CA HIS A 77 -9.08 11.95 -2.40
C HIS A 77 -9.00 10.58 -1.74
N LEU A 78 -8.80 10.56 -0.41
CA LEU A 78 -8.84 9.33 0.37
C LEU A 78 -10.29 8.85 0.46
N ARG A 79 -10.55 7.63 -0.02
CA ARG A 79 -11.89 7.08 -0.13
C ARG A 79 -12.14 5.88 0.79
N TYR A 80 -11.09 5.18 1.19
CA TYR A 80 -11.21 3.96 1.98
C TYR A 80 -9.92 3.73 2.76
N PHE A 81 -10.03 3.19 3.96
CA PHE A 81 -8.86 2.69 4.69
C PHE A 81 -9.22 1.45 5.49
N HIS A 82 -8.23 0.63 5.78
CA HIS A 82 -8.37 -0.53 6.64
C HIS A 82 -7.14 -0.68 7.54
N ILE A 83 -7.38 -0.81 8.83
CA ILE A 83 -6.34 -0.98 9.83
C ILE A 83 -6.25 -2.48 10.17
N GLY A 84 -5.03 -3.02 10.12
CA GLY A 84 -4.75 -4.42 10.46
C GLY A 84 -4.87 -5.36 9.27
N GLU A 85 -4.66 -6.64 9.54
CA GLU A 85 -4.81 -7.71 8.56
C GLU A 85 -6.29 -8.02 8.34
N GLY A 86 -6.61 -8.63 7.19
CA GLY A 86 -7.95 -9.10 6.89
C GLY A 86 -8.76 -8.15 6.04
N ALA A 87 -10.06 -8.40 5.94
CA ALA A 87 -11.02 -7.65 5.13
C ALA A 87 -10.60 -7.52 3.65
N TYR A 88 -9.89 -8.52 3.11
CA TYR A 88 -9.33 -8.44 1.76
C TYR A 88 -10.40 -8.36 0.68
N GLN A 89 -11.49 -9.10 0.81
CA GLN A 89 -12.58 -9.03 -0.17
C GLN A 89 -13.23 -7.65 -0.16
N LYS A 90 -13.45 -7.08 1.03
CA LYS A 90 -14.03 -5.74 1.16
C LYS A 90 -13.13 -4.69 0.52
N THR A 91 -11.82 -4.82 0.71
CA THR A 91 -10.84 -3.91 0.10
C THR A 91 -10.82 -4.08 -1.42
N GLU A 92 -10.86 -5.31 -1.93
CA GLU A 92 -10.91 -5.55 -3.37
C GLU A 92 -12.19 -4.96 -3.99
N ASP A 93 -13.32 -5.11 -3.31
CA ASP A 93 -14.58 -4.51 -3.76
C ASP A 93 -14.46 -2.98 -3.86
N ALA A 94 -13.78 -2.35 -2.90
CA ALA A 94 -13.54 -0.92 -2.93
C ALA A 94 -12.62 -0.51 -4.09
N ILE A 95 -11.59 -1.30 -4.36
CA ILE A 95 -10.69 -1.08 -5.51
C ILE A 95 -11.48 -1.10 -6.81
N LEU A 96 -12.32 -2.12 -7.00
CA LEU A 96 -13.13 -2.28 -8.19
C LEU A 96 -14.11 -1.12 -8.36
N ALA A 97 -14.73 -0.67 -7.27
CA ALA A 97 -15.64 0.47 -7.29
C ALA A 97 -14.94 1.74 -7.74
N LEU A 98 -13.74 2.01 -7.22
CA LEU A 98 -12.96 3.18 -7.58
C LEU A 98 -12.45 3.13 -9.02
N LEU A 99 -12.05 1.94 -9.49
CA LEU A 99 -11.63 1.75 -10.89
C LEU A 99 -12.78 2.02 -11.86
N ALA A 100 -14.01 1.72 -11.45
CA ALA A 100 -15.20 1.92 -12.29
C ALA A 100 -15.68 3.37 -12.32
N GLU A 101 -15.21 4.23 -11.44
CA GLU A 101 -15.61 5.64 -11.41
C GLU A 101 -15.08 6.40 -12.62
N SER A 102 -15.94 7.24 -13.21
CA SER A 102 -15.57 8.14 -14.30
C SER A 102 -15.35 9.53 -13.78
N TYR A 103 -14.31 10.21 -14.29
CA TYR A 103 -13.98 11.58 -13.92
C TYR A 103 -13.95 12.46 -15.16
N PRO A 104 -14.44 13.69 -15.05
CA PRO A 104 -14.37 14.64 -16.17
C PRO A 104 -12.93 15.02 -16.51
#